data_ba9d230172bd697ebf61e770a8729c0a
#
_entry.id   ba9d230172bd697ebf61e770a8729c0a
#
_cell.length_a   1.000
_cell.length_b   1.000
_cell.length_c   1.000
_cell.angle_alpha   90.00
_cell.angle_beta   90.00
_cell.angle_gamma   90.00
#
_symmetry.space_group_name_H-M   'P 1'
#
loop_
_entity.id
_entity.type
_entity.pdbx_description
1 polymer ?
#
loop_
_entity_poly.entity_id
_entity_poly.type
_entity_poly.pdbx_seq_one_letter_code
_entity_poly.pdbx_strand_id
1 'polypeptide(L)'
;TRAYLMRGEVALKQQDTLRALNDFNTAIEMDKYDPDAWASRAIVRLQQGKYAEAESDLNHATHLNAKNAGNYINRALARFHQNNLRGAMSDYDLALDIDPNNFIGHYNRGLLRAQVGDDNRAIEDFDFVLQIEPDNMMATFNRGLLRAQTGDYRGAIKDYTKVIDVYPNFLAGYYQRAEARRKIGDRKGAEMDEFKVMKAQLDKQNGVSNADKSVADNKNGNNKDENKTRKKSDKDMNNYRKIVIADNSEVEQKYKSDIRGRVQDRNVNIKMEPMYALTYYEKMSDVKRAVHYYKYIDDLNRAGVLPKRLYITNMESPLTEEQVKFHFALIDTHTSAIVENPKDARTRFSRALDFYLGQ
;
A
#
# COMPACT_ATOMS: atom_id res chain seq x y z
N THR A 1 29.41 7.13 -1.80
CA THR A 1 28.22 6.24 -1.88
C THR A 1 27.29 6.66 -3.02
N ARG A 2 26.75 7.89 -3.02
CA ARG A 2 25.71 8.35 -3.97
C ARG A 2 26.09 8.20 -5.44
N ALA A 3 27.34 8.45 -5.83
CA ALA A 3 27.78 8.28 -7.22
C ALA A 3 27.68 6.82 -7.71
N TYR A 4 28.01 5.85 -6.85
CA TYR A 4 27.87 4.43 -7.15
C TYR A 4 26.40 4.02 -7.24
N LEU A 5 25.53 4.52 -6.34
CA LEU A 5 24.10 4.30 -6.42
C LEU A 5 23.53 4.77 -7.77
N MET A 6 23.76 6.02 -8.13
CA MET A 6 23.28 6.58 -9.41
C MET A 6 23.84 5.81 -10.62
N ARG A 7 25.11 5.40 -10.58
CA ARG A 7 25.73 4.63 -11.65
C ARG A 7 25.10 3.22 -11.75
N GLY A 8 24.86 2.57 -10.62
CA GLY A 8 24.19 1.28 -10.54
C GLY A 8 22.75 1.35 -11.06
N GLU A 9 22.00 2.41 -10.74
CA GLU A 9 20.65 2.63 -11.28
C GLU A 9 20.64 2.82 -12.81
N VAL A 10 21.62 3.57 -13.33
CA VAL A 10 21.80 3.73 -14.78
C VAL A 10 22.12 2.38 -15.42
N ALA A 11 23.02 1.58 -14.83
CA ALA A 11 23.36 0.25 -15.31
C ALA A 11 22.12 -0.66 -15.31
N LEU A 12 21.29 -0.59 -14.25
CA LEU A 12 20.03 -1.35 -14.16
C LEU A 12 19.04 -0.95 -15.27
N LYS A 13 18.91 0.34 -15.57
CA LYS A 13 18.09 0.82 -16.71
C LYS A 13 18.62 0.34 -18.08
N GLN A 14 19.92 0.11 -18.17
CA GLN A 14 20.58 -0.46 -19.33
C GLN A 14 20.51 -2.00 -19.38
N GLN A 15 19.88 -2.63 -18.38
CA GLN A 15 19.81 -4.09 -18.20
C GLN A 15 21.17 -4.75 -17.89
N ASP A 16 22.18 -3.98 -17.54
CA ASP A 16 23.47 -4.47 -17.07
C ASP A 16 23.40 -4.76 -15.55
N THR A 17 22.79 -5.89 -15.23
CA THR A 17 22.56 -6.30 -13.84
C THR A 17 23.85 -6.61 -13.08
N LEU A 18 24.91 -7.05 -13.78
CA LEU A 18 26.21 -7.35 -13.15
C LEU A 18 26.88 -6.08 -12.69
N ARG A 19 26.93 -5.07 -13.54
CA ARG A 19 27.51 -3.76 -13.19
C ARG A 19 26.70 -3.09 -12.09
N ALA A 20 25.36 -3.16 -12.16
CA ALA A 20 24.50 -2.61 -11.12
C ALA A 20 24.78 -3.26 -9.75
N LEU A 21 24.90 -4.59 -9.69
CA LEU A 21 25.24 -5.30 -8.43
C LEU A 21 26.60 -4.91 -7.88
N ASN A 22 27.62 -4.77 -8.73
CA ASN A 22 28.96 -4.35 -8.30
C ASN A 22 28.92 -2.94 -7.71
N ASP A 23 28.21 -2.02 -8.35
CA ASP A 23 28.09 -0.65 -7.89
C ASP A 23 27.32 -0.58 -6.55
N PHE A 24 26.22 -1.31 -6.41
CA PHE A 24 25.47 -1.37 -5.15
C PHE A 24 26.27 -2.05 -4.04
N ASN A 25 27.04 -3.09 -4.32
CA ASN A 25 27.94 -3.70 -3.34
C ASN A 25 28.99 -2.68 -2.85
N THR A 26 29.62 -1.95 -3.79
CA THR A 26 30.58 -0.91 -3.43
C THR A 26 29.92 0.20 -2.62
N ALA A 27 28.68 0.60 -2.95
CA ALA A 27 27.94 1.59 -2.18
C ALA A 27 27.70 1.13 -0.73
N ILE A 28 27.30 -0.14 -0.54
CA ILE A 28 27.09 -0.73 0.80
C ILE A 28 28.40 -0.85 1.59
N GLU A 29 29.50 -1.22 0.93
CA GLU A 29 30.82 -1.30 1.57
C GLU A 29 31.31 0.08 2.05
N MET A 30 31.02 1.13 1.27
CA MET A 30 31.35 2.51 1.63
C MET A 30 30.47 3.06 2.75
N ASP A 31 29.18 2.70 2.75
CA ASP A 31 28.23 3.15 3.75
C ASP A 31 27.13 2.10 3.96
N LYS A 32 27.30 1.29 4.99
CA LYS A 32 26.34 0.25 5.37
C LYS A 32 25.05 0.77 5.99
N TYR A 33 25.00 2.06 6.31
CA TYR A 33 23.83 2.71 6.91
C TYR A 33 22.98 3.44 5.87
N ASP A 34 23.34 3.39 4.60
CA ASP A 34 22.53 3.93 3.51
C ASP A 34 21.43 2.92 3.13
N PRO A 35 20.14 3.18 3.45
CA PRO A 35 19.03 2.26 3.16
C PRO A 35 18.79 2.06 1.66
N ASP A 36 19.11 3.08 0.84
CA ASP A 36 18.83 3.04 -0.60
C ASP A 36 19.80 2.08 -1.32
N ALA A 37 21.02 1.93 -0.82
CA ALA A 37 21.97 0.97 -1.35
C ALA A 37 21.48 -0.49 -1.19
N TRP A 38 20.96 -0.82 -0.01
CA TRP A 38 20.38 -2.13 0.26
C TRP A 38 19.12 -2.36 -0.58
N ALA A 39 18.22 -1.39 -0.62
CA ALA A 39 16.99 -1.47 -1.39
C ALA A 39 17.24 -1.62 -2.89
N SER A 40 18.18 -0.86 -3.45
CA SER A 40 18.53 -0.95 -4.88
C SER A 40 19.14 -2.32 -5.23
N ARG A 41 20.00 -2.88 -4.36
CA ARG A 41 20.52 -4.23 -4.57
C ARG A 41 19.42 -5.29 -4.47
N ALA A 42 18.49 -5.13 -3.54
CA ALA A 42 17.35 -6.03 -3.41
C ALA A 42 16.48 -6.06 -4.67
N ILE A 43 16.23 -4.92 -5.31
CA ILE A 43 15.47 -4.85 -6.57
C ILE A 43 16.12 -5.70 -7.66
N VAL A 44 17.46 -5.62 -7.80
CA VAL A 44 18.17 -6.47 -8.77
C VAL A 44 18.03 -7.96 -8.43
N ARG A 45 18.14 -8.31 -7.14
CA ARG A 45 17.98 -9.69 -6.66
C ARG A 45 16.55 -10.22 -6.90
N LEU A 46 15.53 -9.38 -6.71
CA LEU A 46 14.14 -9.72 -7.06
C LEU A 46 13.98 -10.03 -8.56
N GLN A 47 14.57 -9.20 -9.42
CA GLN A 47 14.55 -9.43 -10.87
C GLN A 47 15.26 -10.71 -11.27
N GLN A 48 16.29 -11.12 -10.52
CA GLN A 48 17.01 -12.38 -10.72
C GLN A 48 16.32 -13.60 -10.08
N GLY A 49 15.20 -13.41 -9.36
CA GLY A 49 14.53 -14.49 -8.63
C GLY A 49 15.24 -14.92 -7.35
N LYS A 50 16.22 -14.17 -6.85
CA LYS A 50 16.97 -14.44 -5.63
C LYS A 50 16.23 -13.88 -4.40
N TYR A 51 15.06 -14.48 -4.13
CA TYR A 51 14.10 -13.92 -3.15
C TYR A 51 14.61 -13.90 -1.72
N ALA A 52 15.34 -14.93 -1.28
CA ALA A 52 15.89 -14.99 0.08
C ALA A 52 16.96 -13.90 0.31
N GLU A 53 17.84 -13.70 -0.68
CA GLU A 53 18.87 -12.66 -0.61
C GLU A 53 18.23 -11.25 -0.67
N ALA A 54 17.18 -11.09 -1.49
CA ALA A 54 16.43 -9.84 -1.58
C ALA A 54 15.72 -9.51 -0.26
N GLU A 55 15.09 -10.50 0.39
CA GLU A 55 14.48 -10.31 1.71
C GLU A 55 15.50 -9.88 2.76
N SER A 56 16.70 -10.49 2.75
CA SER A 56 17.79 -10.09 3.65
C SER A 56 18.18 -8.62 3.48
N ASP A 57 18.38 -8.18 2.22
CA ASP A 57 18.71 -6.78 1.94
C ASP A 57 17.56 -5.83 2.36
N LEU A 58 16.31 -6.21 2.10
CA LEU A 58 15.16 -5.41 2.46
C LEU A 58 14.91 -5.35 3.97
N ASN A 59 15.33 -6.36 4.73
CA ASN A 59 15.35 -6.29 6.18
C ASN A 59 16.31 -5.20 6.67
N HIS A 60 17.50 -5.07 6.06
CA HIS A 60 18.41 -3.97 6.35
C HIS A 60 17.80 -2.62 5.94
N ALA A 61 17.26 -2.51 4.73
CA ALA A 61 16.65 -1.29 4.24
C ALA A 61 15.48 -0.81 5.11
N THR A 62 14.57 -1.71 5.52
CA THR A 62 13.43 -1.37 6.39
C THR A 62 13.84 -1.05 7.81
N HIS A 63 14.92 -1.65 8.32
CA HIS A 63 15.48 -1.31 9.63
C HIS A 63 16.10 0.09 9.65
N LEU A 64 16.79 0.46 8.57
CA LEU A 64 17.43 1.77 8.45
C LEU A 64 16.43 2.88 8.09
N ASN A 65 15.43 2.58 7.28
CA ASN A 65 14.36 3.50 6.89
C ASN A 65 13.00 2.81 6.96
N ALA A 66 12.34 2.91 8.12
CA ALA A 66 11.04 2.31 8.37
C ALA A 66 9.86 3.06 7.69
N LYS A 67 10.11 4.21 7.06
CA LYS A 67 9.04 5.03 6.44
C LYS A 67 8.94 4.85 4.92
N ASN A 68 9.77 4.01 4.33
CA ASN A 68 9.72 3.75 2.89
C ASN A 68 8.76 2.58 2.58
N ALA A 69 7.55 2.89 2.11
CA ALA A 69 6.53 1.90 1.75
C ALA A 69 7.01 0.93 0.65
N GLY A 70 7.82 1.40 -0.32
CA GLY A 70 8.37 0.58 -1.40
C GLY A 70 9.23 -0.58 -0.90
N ASN A 71 9.99 -0.38 0.18
CA ASN A 71 10.81 -1.44 0.77
C ASN A 71 9.95 -2.57 1.34
N TYR A 72 8.84 -2.26 1.99
CA TYR A 72 7.90 -3.26 2.50
C TYR A 72 7.18 -3.97 1.35
N ILE A 73 6.75 -3.26 0.30
CA ILE A 73 6.14 -3.88 -0.90
C ILE A 73 7.09 -4.88 -1.54
N ASN A 74 8.35 -4.52 -1.70
CA ASN A 74 9.36 -5.38 -2.30
C ASN A 74 9.72 -6.56 -1.37
N ARG A 75 9.72 -6.36 -0.05
CA ARG A 75 9.91 -7.47 0.90
C ARG A 75 8.71 -8.42 0.91
N ALA A 76 7.51 -7.90 0.81
CA ALA A 76 6.30 -8.70 0.63
C ALA A 76 6.38 -9.56 -0.63
N LEU A 77 6.85 -9.01 -1.75
CA LEU A 77 7.08 -9.75 -2.98
C LEU A 77 8.10 -10.89 -2.78
N ALA A 78 9.23 -10.61 -2.12
CA ALA A 78 10.23 -11.63 -1.81
C ALA A 78 9.64 -12.77 -0.96
N ARG A 79 8.89 -12.44 0.08
CA ARG A 79 8.19 -13.37 0.97
C ARG A 79 7.11 -14.18 0.25
N PHE A 80 6.36 -13.53 -0.64
CA PHE A 80 5.36 -14.19 -1.46
C PHE A 80 5.96 -15.34 -2.29
N HIS A 81 7.05 -15.08 -2.98
CA HIS A 81 7.73 -16.09 -3.79
C HIS A 81 8.41 -17.20 -2.95
N GLN A 82 8.66 -16.93 -1.68
CA GLN A 82 9.12 -17.93 -0.71
C GLN A 82 7.96 -18.68 -0.03
N ASN A 83 6.72 -18.49 -0.50
CA ASN A 83 5.49 -19.04 0.08
C ASN A 83 5.20 -18.58 1.52
N ASN A 84 5.84 -17.51 1.99
CA ASN A 84 5.53 -16.87 3.26
C ASN A 84 4.38 -15.85 3.07
N LEU A 85 3.18 -16.36 2.80
CA LEU A 85 2.01 -15.54 2.47
C LEU A 85 1.57 -14.64 3.63
N ARG A 86 1.71 -15.12 4.88
CA ARG A 86 1.38 -14.33 6.08
C ARG A 86 2.33 -13.15 6.25
N GLY A 87 3.64 -13.39 6.10
CA GLY A 87 4.63 -12.33 6.16
C GLY A 87 4.48 -11.31 5.03
N ALA A 88 4.13 -11.78 3.83
CA ALA A 88 3.85 -10.91 2.70
C ALA A 88 2.61 -10.02 2.95
N MET A 89 1.52 -10.58 3.49
CA MET A 89 0.32 -9.81 3.82
C MET A 89 0.62 -8.72 4.85
N SER A 90 1.34 -9.06 5.91
CA SER A 90 1.74 -8.09 6.95
C SER A 90 2.58 -6.95 6.39
N ASP A 91 3.51 -7.24 5.46
CA ASP A 91 4.33 -6.20 4.84
C ASP A 91 3.52 -5.30 3.90
N TYR A 92 2.54 -5.84 3.15
CA TYR A 92 1.63 -5.01 2.35
C TYR A 92 0.76 -4.10 3.23
N ASP A 93 0.26 -4.61 4.36
CA ASP A 93 -0.52 -3.81 5.30
C ASP A 93 0.34 -2.67 5.88
N LEU A 94 1.58 -2.96 6.33
CA LEU A 94 2.52 -1.93 6.78
C LEU A 94 2.85 -0.89 5.71
N ALA A 95 3.05 -1.35 4.47
CA ALA A 95 3.31 -0.43 3.35
C ALA A 95 2.14 0.54 3.12
N LEU A 96 0.92 0.04 3.22
CA LEU A 96 -0.30 0.84 3.01
C LEU A 96 -0.68 1.68 4.24
N ASP A 97 -0.20 1.33 5.43
CA ASP A 97 -0.25 2.20 6.61
C ASP A 97 0.69 3.41 6.45
N ILE A 98 1.86 3.21 5.81
CA ILE A 98 2.82 4.27 5.52
C ILE A 98 2.36 5.15 4.36
N ASP A 99 1.93 4.54 3.26
CA ASP A 99 1.42 5.21 2.05
C ASP A 99 0.08 4.60 1.63
N PRO A 100 -1.04 5.10 2.17
CA PRO A 100 -2.38 4.59 1.86
C PRO A 100 -2.79 4.71 0.39
N ASN A 101 -2.10 5.57 -0.38
CA ASN A 101 -2.41 5.78 -1.79
C ASN A 101 -1.48 5.00 -2.73
N ASN A 102 -0.68 4.09 -2.21
CA ASN A 102 0.23 3.30 -3.01
C ASN A 102 -0.52 2.25 -3.84
N PHE A 103 -0.75 2.58 -5.12
CA PHE A 103 -1.52 1.70 -6.00
C PHE A 103 -0.81 0.35 -6.27
N ILE A 104 0.54 0.28 -6.24
CA ILE A 104 1.30 -0.97 -6.37
C ILE A 104 1.06 -1.85 -5.15
N GLY A 105 1.07 -1.26 -3.96
CA GLY A 105 0.76 -1.95 -2.71
C GLY A 105 -0.65 -2.56 -2.74
N HIS A 106 -1.66 -1.77 -3.12
CA HIS A 106 -3.03 -2.27 -3.28
C HIS A 106 -3.14 -3.35 -4.36
N TYR A 107 -2.55 -3.14 -5.53
CA TYR A 107 -2.58 -4.13 -6.60
C TYR A 107 -1.99 -5.47 -6.17
N ASN A 108 -0.80 -5.46 -5.57
CA ASN A 108 -0.11 -6.66 -5.13
C ASN A 108 -0.84 -7.34 -3.96
N ARG A 109 -1.36 -6.56 -3.00
CA ARG A 109 -2.17 -7.09 -1.90
C ARG A 109 -3.47 -7.71 -2.42
N GLY A 110 -4.11 -7.09 -3.40
CA GLY A 110 -5.28 -7.63 -4.07
C GLY A 110 -5.01 -8.99 -4.73
N LEU A 111 -3.88 -9.14 -5.42
CA LEU A 111 -3.47 -10.44 -5.97
C LEU A 111 -3.23 -11.49 -4.87
N LEU A 112 -2.58 -11.12 -3.78
CA LEU A 112 -2.34 -12.03 -2.65
C LEU A 112 -3.66 -12.43 -1.97
N ARG A 113 -4.58 -11.49 -1.74
CA ARG A 113 -5.91 -11.75 -1.18
C ARG A 113 -6.73 -12.68 -2.06
N ALA A 114 -6.71 -12.47 -3.38
CA ALA A 114 -7.34 -13.38 -4.34
C ALA A 114 -6.76 -14.80 -4.25
N GLN A 115 -5.45 -14.93 -4.09
CA GLN A 115 -4.81 -16.25 -3.96
C GLN A 115 -5.19 -16.99 -2.67
N VAL A 116 -5.42 -16.26 -1.58
CA VAL A 116 -5.83 -16.87 -0.30
C VAL A 116 -7.36 -16.98 -0.14
N GLY A 117 -8.14 -16.60 -1.17
CA GLY A 117 -9.60 -16.72 -1.19
C GLY A 117 -10.33 -15.58 -0.49
N ASP A 118 -9.67 -14.46 -0.20
CA ASP A 118 -10.31 -13.25 0.35
C ASP A 118 -10.78 -12.33 -0.79
N ASP A 119 -11.71 -12.86 -1.61
CA ASP A 119 -12.11 -12.27 -2.88
C ASP A 119 -12.74 -10.89 -2.71
N ASN A 120 -13.55 -10.68 -1.67
CA ASN A 120 -14.21 -9.40 -1.45
C ASN A 120 -13.22 -8.27 -1.15
N ARG A 121 -12.25 -8.52 -0.25
CA ARG A 121 -11.22 -7.51 0.03
C ARG A 121 -10.23 -7.34 -1.12
N ALA A 122 -10.03 -8.38 -1.93
CA ALA A 122 -9.26 -8.26 -3.16
C ALA A 122 -9.96 -7.34 -4.19
N ILE A 123 -11.29 -7.42 -4.31
CA ILE A 123 -12.08 -6.51 -5.15
C ILE A 123 -11.94 -5.06 -4.65
N GLU A 124 -11.99 -4.82 -3.33
CA GLU A 124 -11.78 -3.48 -2.75
C GLU A 124 -10.40 -2.91 -3.09
N ASP A 125 -9.35 -3.72 -3.00
CA ASP A 125 -8.00 -3.32 -3.38
C ASP A 125 -7.92 -2.95 -4.88
N PHE A 126 -8.53 -3.74 -5.78
CA PHE A 126 -8.58 -3.40 -7.20
C PHE A 126 -9.48 -2.20 -7.50
N ASP A 127 -10.58 -2.02 -6.78
CA ASP A 127 -11.41 -0.82 -6.90
C ASP A 127 -10.61 0.44 -6.56
N PHE A 128 -9.78 0.39 -5.50
CA PHE A 128 -8.89 1.47 -5.14
C PHE A 128 -7.86 1.75 -6.23
N VAL A 129 -7.21 0.72 -6.78
CA VAL A 129 -6.29 0.89 -7.92
C VAL A 129 -6.98 1.59 -9.09
N LEU A 130 -8.22 1.21 -9.40
CA LEU A 130 -8.97 1.78 -10.52
C LEU A 130 -9.53 3.17 -10.27
N GLN A 131 -9.60 3.62 -9.02
CA GLN A 131 -9.86 5.03 -8.69
C GLN A 131 -8.66 5.92 -9.03
N ILE A 132 -7.44 5.45 -8.78
CA ILE A 132 -6.21 6.18 -9.08
C ILE A 132 -5.85 6.06 -10.57
N GLU A 133 -5.96 4.85 -11.11
CA GLU A 133 -5.62 4.50 -12.50
C GLU A 133 -6.81 3.83 -13.20
N PRO A 134 -7.77 4.61 -13.68
CA PRO A 134 -8.98 4.08 -14.33
C PRO A 134 -8.68 3.18 -15.54
N ASP A 135 -7.53 3.39 -16.19
CA ASP A 135 -7.11 2.64 -17.39
C ASP A 135 -6.16 1.47 -17.07
N ASN A 136 -6.08 1.04 -15.81
CA ASN A 136 -5.33 -0.15 -15.45
C ASN A 136 -6.11 -1.41 -15.84
N MET A 137 -5.86 -1.91 -17.06
CA MET A 137 -6.60 -3.05 -17.61
C MET A 137 -6.30 -4.36 -16.88
N MET A 138 -5.11 -4.51 -16.29
CA MET A 138 -4.79 -5.68 -15.47
C MET A 138 -5.61 -5.72 -14.20
N ALA A 139 -5.73 -4.59 -13.50
CA ALA A 139 -6.61 -4.47 -12.32
C ALA A 139 -8.08 -4.68 -12.71
N THR A 140 -8.52 -4.11 -13.86
CA THR A 140 -9.87 -4.31 -14.38
C THR A 140 -10.16 -5.78 -14.64
N PHE A 141 -9.23 -6.50 -15.28
CA PHE A 141 -9.40 -7.92 -15.58
C PHE A 141 -9.43 -8.78 -14.31
N ASN A 142 -8.48 -8.55 -13.38
CA ASN A 142 -8.43 -9.27 -12.10
C ASN A 142 -9.70 -9.04 -11.27
N ARG A 143 -10.20 -7.81 -11.21
CA ARG A 143 -11.48 -7.51 -10.56
C ARG A 143 -12.63 -8.25 -11.22
N GLY A 144 -12.66 -8.30 -12.55
CA GLY A 144 -13.66 -9.07 -13.31
C GLY A 144 -13.65 -10.55 -12.96
N LEU A 145 -12.46 -11.17 -12.82
CA LEU A 145 -12.33 -12.56 -12.40
C LEU A 145 -12.93 -12.79 -11.01
N LEU A 146 -12.62 -11.93 -10.06
CA LEU A 146 -13.14 -12.03 -8.69
C LEU A 146 -14.64 -11.77 -8.63
N ARG A 147 -15.15 -10.79 -9.38
CA ARG A 147 -16.60 -10.55 -9.50
C ARG A 147 -17.34 -11.76 -10.06
N ALA A 148 -16.77 -12.43 -11.07
CA ALA A 148 -17.37 -13.67 -11.59
C ALA A 148 -17.32 -14.79 -10.55
N GLN A 149 -16.26 -14.89 -9.77
CA GLN A 149 -16.11 -15.89 -8.71
C GLN A 149 -17.09 -15.64 -7.55
N THR A 150 -17.34 -14.39 -7.20
CA THR A 150 -18.29 -14.00 -6.14
C THR A 150 -19.74 -13.89 -6.61
N GLY A 151 -20.01 -14.17 -7.90
CA GLY A 151 -21.36 -14.22 -8.48
C GLY A 151 -21.84 -12.89 -9.10
N ASP A 152 -21.08 -11.82 -9.06
CA ASP A 152 -21.39 -10.58 -9.79
C ASP A 152 -21.01 -10.72 -11.28
N TYR A 153 -21.74 -11.59 -11.98
CA TYR A 153 -21.49 -11.84 -13.40
C TYR A 153 -21.72 -10.61 -14.28
N ARG A 154 -22.64 -9.71 -13.90
CA ARG A 154 -22.89 -8.48 -14.67
C ARG A 154 -21.75 -7.50 -14.55
N GLY A 155 -21.20 -7.31 -13.35
CA GLY A 155 -20.00 -6.52 -13.13
C GLY A 155 -18.77 -7.11 -13.83
N ALA A 156 -18.61 -8.43 -13.78
CA ALA A 156 -17.54 -9.13 -14.49
C ALA A 156 -17.62 -8.93 -16.02
N ILE A 157 -18.79 -9.05 -16.63
CA ILE A 157 -18.99 -8.81 -18.07
C ILE A 157 -18.60 -7.38 -18.45
N LYS A 158 -18.94 -6.40 -17.61
CA LYS A 158 -18.56 -4.99 -17.83
C LYS A 158 -17.04 -4.81 -17.81
N ASP A 159 -16.39 -5.40 -16.81
CA ASP A 159 -14.92 -5.34 -16.68
C ASP A 159 -14.23 -6.03 -17.86
N TYR A 160 -14.65 -7.24 -18.23
CA TYR A 160 -14.09 -7.95 -19.39
C TYR A 160 -14.32 -7.19 -20.70
N THR A 161 -15.50 -6.57 -20.88
CA THR A 161 -15.80 -5.78 -22.06
C THR A 161 -14.81 -4.62 -22.18
N LYS A 162 -14.59 -3.86 -21.09
CA LYS A 162 -13.62 -2.77 -21.08
C LYS A 162 -12.22 -3.24 -21.49
N VAL A 163 -11.80 -4.42 -21.00
CA VAL A 163 -10.48 -4.98 -21.32
C VAL A 163 -10.35 -5.36 -22.79
N ILE A 164 -11.34 -6.08 -23.34
CA ILE A 164 -11.26 -6.53 -24.74
C ILE A 164 -11.50 -5.42 -25.78
N ASP A 165 -12.16 -4.33 -25.38
CA ASP A 165 -12.27 -3.14 -26.22
C ASP A 165 -10.88 -2.46 -26.42
N VAL A 166 -10.02 -2.50 -25.38
CA VAL A 166 -8.65 -2.00 -25.45
C VAL A 166 -7.68 -3.03 -26.05
N TYR A 167 -7.89 -4.32 -25.73
CA TYR A 167 -7.06 -5.44 -26.18
C TYR A 167 -7.88 -6.48 -26.96
N PRO A 168 -8.26 -6.22 -28.20
CA PRO A 168 -9.13 -7.10 -29.01
C PRO A 168 -8.58 -8.50 -29.29
N ASN A 169 -7.26 -8.70 -29.08
CA ASN A 169 -6.60 -9.98 -29.26
C ASN A 169 -6.38 -10.75 -27.95
N PHE A 170 -6.85 -10.23 -26.82
CA PHE A 170 -6.75 -10.89 -25.53
C PHE A 170 -7.85 -11.95 -25.37
N LEU A 171 -7.59 -13.16 -25.87
CA LEU A 171 -8.58 -14.25 -25.94
C LEU A 171 -9.11 -14.69 -24.59
N ALA A 172 -8.28 -14.60 -23.52
CA ALA A 172 -8.74 -14.91 -22.17
C ALA A 172 -9.91 -14.01 -21.71
N GLY A 173 -9.93 -12.75 -22.15
CA GLY A 173 -11.03 -11.82 -21.85
C GLY A 173 -12.35 -12.29 -22.47
N TYR A 174 -12.32 -12.74 -23.75
CA TYR A 174 -13.53 -13.29 -24.40
C TYR A 174 -14.00 -14.58 -23.74
N TYR A 175 -13.08 -15.49 -23.43
CA TYR A 175 -13.40 -16.73 -22.75
C TYR A 175 -14.10 -16.48 -21.40
N GLN A 176 -13.52 -15.63 -20.57
CA GLN A 176 -14.09 -15.30 -19.25
C GLN A 176 -15.43 -14.57 -19.39
N ARG A 177 -15.58 -13.70 -20.40
CA ARG A 177 -16.84 -13.02 -20.65
C ARG A 177 -17.94 -14.01 -21.11
N ALA A 178 -17.60 -14.96 -21.97
CA ALA A 178 -18.51 -16.00 -22.40
C ALA A 178 -19.06 -16.83 -21.22
N GLU A 179 -18.16 -17.26 -20.32
CA GLU A 179 -18.56 -17.98 -19.11
C GLU A 179 -19.50 -17.15 -18.23
N ALA A 180 -19.19 -15.87 -18.00
CA ALA A 180 -20.05 -14.99 -17.22
C ALA A 180 -21.42 -14.75 -17.90
N ARG A 181 -21.45 -14.62 -19.24
CA ARG A 181 -22.69 -14.49 -20.02
C ARG A 181 -23.58 -15.72 -19.93
N ARG A 182 -22.99 -16.92 -19.95
CA ARG A 182 -23.72 -18.17 -19.73
C ARG A 182 -24.43 -18.20 -18.37
N LYS A 183 -23.75 -17.73 -17.33
CA LYS A 183 -24.28 -17.67 -15.97
C LYS A 183 -25.52 -16.77 -15.84
N ILE A 184 -25.60 -15.70 -16.65
CA ILE A 184 -26.78 -14.80 -16.66
C ILE A 184 -27.81 -15.18 -17.75
N GLY A 185 -27.60 -16.26 -18.51
CA GLY A 185 -28.50 -16.72 -19.55
C GLY A 185 -28.36 -16.05 -20.93
N ASP A 186 -27.33 -15.19 -21.11
CA ASP A 186 -27.01 -14.58 -22.42
C ASP A 186 -26.25 -15.59 -23.30
N ARG A 187 -26.99 -16.60 -23.81
CA ARG A 187 -26.42 -17.66 -24.64
C ARG A 187 -25.86 -17.13 -25.95
N LYS A 188 -26.58 -16.21 -26.59
CA LYS A 188 -26.17 -15.65 -27.89
C LYS A 188 -24.88 -14.87 -27.76
N GLY A 189 -24.74 -14.04 -26.72
CA GLY A 189 -23.51 -13.30 -26.46
C GLY A 189 -22.35 -14.21 -26.10
N ALA A 190 -22.59 -15.31 -25.38
CA ALA A 190 -21.57 -16.30 -25.04
C ALA A 190 -21.04 -17.01 -26.30
N GLU A 191 -21.93 -17.49 -27.17
CA GLU A 191 -21.58 -18.15 -28.45
C GLU A 191 -20.73 -17.25 -29.38
N MET A 192 -21.05 -15.95 -29.41
CA MET A 192 -20.25 -14.97 -30.19
C MET A 192 -18.81 -14.85 -29.66
N ASP A 193 -18.64 -14.79 -28.32
CA ASP A 193 -17.32 -14.72 -27.72
C ASP A 193 -16.53 -16.01 -27.93
N GLU A 194 -17.16 -17.17 -27.79
CA GLU A 194 -16.55 -18.48 -28.03
C GLU A 194 -16.13 -18.66 -29.50
N PHE A 195 -16.99 -18.23 -30.43
CA PHE A 195 -16.63 -18.25 -31.85
C PHE A 195 -15.37 -17.42 -32.12
N LYS A 196 -15.22 -16.26 -31.44
CA LYS A 196 -14.01 -15.44 -31.56
C LYS A 196 -12.77 -16.19 -31.07
N VAL A 197 -12.87 -16.89 -29.92
CA VAL A 197 -11.77 -17.68 -29.37
C VAL A 197 -11.43 -18.86 -30.29
N MET A 198 -12.45 -19.62 -30.73
CA MET A 198 -12.29 -20.77 -31.62
C MET A 198 -11.64 -20.37 -32.94
N LYS A 199 -12.12 -19.28 -33.55
CA LYS A 199 -11.55 -18.76 -34.82
C LYS A 199 -10.07 -18.42 -34.67
N ALA A 200 -9.70 -17.72 -33.59
CA ALA A 200 -8.31 -17.35 -33.32
C ALA A 200 -7.40 -18.59 -33.11
N GLN A 201 -7.93 -19.66 -32.50
CA GLN A 201 -7.22 -20.94 -32.35
C GLN A 201 -7.02 -21.65 -33.69
N LEU A 202 -8.05 -21.70 -34.51
CA LEU A 202 -7.97 -22.29 -35.89
C LEU A 202 -6.99 -21.52 -36.78
N ASP A 203 -7.03 -20.19 -36.75
CA ASP A 203 -6.12 -19.33 -37.50
C ASP A 203 -4.66 -19.61 -37.10
N LYS A 204 -4.41 -19.78 -35.77
CA LYS A 204 -3.09 -20.16 -35.27
C LYS A 204 -2.63 -21.55 -35.70
N GLN A 205 -3.53 -22.54 -35.70
CA GLN A 205 -3.22 -23.90 -36.20
C GLN A 205 -2.93 -23.95 -37.72
N ASN A 206 -3.64 -23.14 -38.47
CA ASN A 206 -3.47 -23.07 -39.94
C ASN A 206 -2.29 -22.20 -40.38
N GLY A 207 -1.46 -21.73 -39.45
CA GLY A 207 -0.29 -20.90 -39.73
C GLY A 207 -0.66 -19.50 -40.26
N VAL A 208 -1.93 -19.11 -40.19
CA VAL A 208 -2.36 -17.75 -40.48
C VAL A 208 -1.95 -16.90 -39.29
N SER A 209 -0.68 -16.52 -39.27
CA SER A 209 -0.19 -15.55 -38.30
C SER A 209 -0.89 -14.24 -38.64
N ASN A 210 -1.85 -13.86 -37.80
CA ASN A 210 -2.23 -12.47 -37.67
C ASN A 210 -1.01 -11.76 -37.05
N ALA A 211 0.00 -11.55 -37.91
CA ALA A 211 1.12 -10.71 -37.55
C ALA A 211 0.55 -9.38 -37.08
N ASP A 212 0.81 -9.09 -35.86
CA ASP A 212 0.89 -7.77 -35.26
C ASP A 212 0.21 -6.63 -36.04
N LYS A 213 -1.10 -6.53 -35.98
CA LYS A 213 -1.72 -5.22 -35.88
C LYS A 213 -1.81 -4.89 -34.39
N SER A 214 -0.62 -4.78 -33.83
CA SER A 214 -0.42 -4.15 -32.56
C SER A 214 -0.93 -2.72 -32.61
N VAL A 215 -1.86 -2.43 -31.72
CA VAL A 215 -2.02 -1.13 -31.09
C VAL A 215 -2.13 0.03 -32.08
N ALA A 216 -3.36 0.45 -32.31
CA ALA A 216 -3.63 1.79 -32.80
C ALA A 216 -2.81 2.78 -31.96
N ASP A 217 -1.85 3.44 -32.62
CA ASP A 217 -1.22 4.66 -32.14
C ASP A 217 -2.32 5.67 -31.83
N ASN A 218 -2.74 5.73 -30.60
CA ASN A 218 -3.54 6.83 -30.11
C ASN A 218 -2.57 7.99 -29.85
N LYS A 219 -2.23 8.69 -30.93
CA LYS A 219 -1.60 10.00 -30.89
C LYS A 219 -2.60 10.95 -30.32
N ASN A 220 -2.60 11.14 -29.01
CA ASN A 220 -2.93 12.43 -28.37
C ASN A 220 -2.65 12.32 -26.87
N GLY A 221 -1.70 13.12 -26.42
CA GLY A 221 -1.45 13.31 -25.01
C GLY A 221 0.03 13.43 -24.67
N ASN A 222 0.54 14.65 -24.77
CA ASN A 222 1.79 15.08 -24.15
C ASN A 222 1.80 14.69 -22.67
N ASN A 223 2.46 13.62 -22.31
CA ASN A 223 3.09 13.43 -21.01
C ASN A 223 4.30 12.52 -21.21
N LYS A 224 5.44 13.17 -21.31
CA LYS A 224 6.76 12.55 -21.34
C LYS A 224 7.14 12.13 -19.92
N ASP A 225 7.63 10.90 -19.79
CA ASP A 225 8.74 10.47 -18.96
C ASP A 225 8.51 9.97 -17.53
N GLU A 226 7.50 9.15 -17.20
CA GLU A 226 7.59 8.47 -15.87
C GLU A 226 7.06 7.02 -15.79
N ASN A 227 6.64 6.42 -16.91
CA ASN A 227 6.05 5.07 -16.87
C ASN A 227 6.58 4.11 -17.97
N LYS A 228 7.84 4.24 -18.40
CA LYS A 228 8.37 3.42 -19.52
C LYS A 228 8.51 1.93 -19.18
N THR A 229 8.84 1.57 -17.96
CA THR A 229 8.99 0.18 -17.53
C THR A 229 7.63 -0.49 -17.35
N ARG A 230 6.66 0.23 -16.78
CA ARG A 230 5.31 -0.25 -16.56
C ARG A 230 4.51 -0.35 -17.87
N LYS A 231 4.58 0.65 -18.75
CA LYS A 231 3.93 0.62 -20.07
C LYS A 231 4.40 -0.53 -20.96
N LYS A 232 5.54 -1.13 -20.66
CA LYS A 232 6.06 -2.29 -21.40
C LYS A 232 5.51 -3.60 -20.84
N SER A 233 5.31 -3.72 -19.53
CA SER A 233 4.65 -4.87 -18.89
C SER A 233 3.14 -4.87 -19.12
N ASP A 234 2.51 -3.68 -19.12
CA ASP A 234 1.07 -3.50 -19.33
C ASP A 234 0.64 -3.77 -20.79
N LYS A 235 1.59 -3.84 -21.73
CA LYS A 235 1.32 -4.21 -23.12
C LYS A 235 1.00 -5.69 -23.30
N ASP A 236 1.39 -6.54 -22.36
CA ASP A 236 1.09 -7.97 -22.40
C ASP A 236 0.11 -8.34 -21.29
N MET A 237 -1.17 -8.35 -21.65
CA MET A 237 -2.27 -8.76 -20.75
C MET A 237 -2.11 -10.17 -20.16
N ASN A 238 -1.22 -11.01 -20.72
CA ASN A 238 -0.93 -12.33 -20.16
C ASN A 238 -0.22 -12.25 -18.81
N ASN A 239 0.32 -11.09 -18.46
CA ASN A 239 0.99 -10.84 -17.16
C ASN A 239 0.05 -10.37 -16.05
N TYR A 240 -1.29 -10.42 -16.23
CA TYR A 240 -2.26 -9.90 -15.26
C TYR A 240 -2.15 -10.47 -13.83
N ARG A 241 -1.52 -11.64 -13.67
CA ARG A 241 -1.26 -12.27 -12.36
C ARG A 241 0.11 -11.96 -11.78
N LYS A 242 0.97 -11.23 -12.49
CA LYS A 242 2.31 -10.93 -11.98
C LYS A 242 2.24 -9.82 -10.93
N ILE A 243 2.87 -10.09 -9.80
CA ILE A 243 3.12 -9.09 -8.76
C ILE A 243 4.18 -8.11 -9.26
N VAL A 244 3.99 -6.84 -8.98
CA VAL A 244 4.82 -5.73 -9.48
C VAL A 244 5.86 -5.34 -8.44
N ILE A 245 7.12 -5.15 -8.88
CA ILE A 245 8.19 -4.59 -8.06
C ILE A 245 7.93 -3.09 -7.90
N ALA A 246 7.95 -2.61 -6.66
CA ALA A 246 7.86 -1.18 -6.39
C ALA A 246 9.21 -0.51 -6.74
N ASP A 247 9.16 0.56 -7.51
CA ASP A 247 10.33 1.38 -7.78
C ASP A 247 10.68 2.18 -6.51
N ASN A 248 11.98 2.33 -6.21
CA ASN A 248 12.45 3.08 -5.05
C ASN A 248 12.43 4.60 -5.28
N SER A 249 12.09 5.04 -6.51
CA SER A 249 11.92 6.46 -6.76
C SER A 249 10.75 6.96 -5.90
N GLU A 250 11.01 7.94 -5.05
CA GLU A 250 9.96 8.76 -4.45
C GLU A 250 9.12 9.29 -5.60
N VAL A 251 7.96 8.67 -5.81
CA VAL A 251 6.99 9.18 -6.77
C VAL A 251 6.49 10.48 -6.17
N GLU A 252 7.01 11.61 -6.64
CA GLU A 252 6.31 12.88 -6.45
C GLU A 252 4.90 12.69 -7.02
N GLN A 253 3.97 12.38 -6.15
CA GLN A 253 2.57 12.22 -6.51
C GLN A 253 2.06 13.57 -6.96
N LYS A 254 2.07 13.80 -8.26
CA LYS A 254 1.35 14.91 -8.86
C LYS A 254 -0.14 14.60 -8.81
N TYR A 255 -0.74 14.81 -7.64
CA TYR A 255 -2.19 14.87 -7.56
C TYR A 255 -2.67 16.05 -8.39
N LYS A 256 -3.36 15.78 -9.48
CA LYS A 256 -4.30 16.73 -10.05
C LYS A 256 -5.51 16.77 -9.11
N SER A 257 -5.38 17.51 -8.04
CA SER A 257 -6.53 17.90 -7.24
C SER A 257 -7.29 18.94 -8.06
N ASP A 258 -8.49 18.60 -8.51
CA ASP A 258 -9.46 19.56 -9.06
C ASP A 258 -10.01 20.51 -7.99
N ILE A 259 -9.56 20.38 -6.76
CA ILE A 259 -9.83 21.34 -5.69
C ILE A 259 -8.82 22.48 -5.85
N ARG A 260 -9.12 23.43 -6.73
CA ARG A 260 -8.50 24.75 -6.76
C ARG A 260 -8.90 25.49 -5.48
N GLY A 261 -8.04 25.44 -4.49
CA GLY A 261 -8.25 26.19 -3.27
C GLY A 261 -7.01 26.26 -2.41
N ARG A 262 -6.18 27.29 -2.66
CA ARG A 262 -5.12 27.84 -1.83
C ARG A 262 -3.80 27.07 -1.81
N VAL A 263 -2.76 27.81 -2.17
CA VAL A 263 -1.34 27.51 -2.07
C VAL A 263 -1.06 26.85 -0.72
N GLN A 264 -0.82 25.56 -0.73
CA GLN A 264 -0.22 24.89 0.42
C GLN A 264 1.28 25.00 0.23
N ASP A 265 1.93 25.60 1.20
CA ASP A 265 3.37 25.72 1.27
C ASP A 265 3.98 24.32 1.27
N ARG A 266 4.76 23.97 0.24
CA ARG A 266 5.30 22.62 0.00
C ARG A 266 6.40 22.21 0.99
N ASN A 267 6.77 23.12 1.91
CA ASN A 267 7.86 22.92 2.88
C ASN A 267 7.37 22.77 4.32
N VAL A 268 6.09 22.58 4.55
CA VAL A 268 5.60 22.28 5.90
C VAL A 268 5.88 20.82 6.19
N ASN A 269 6.93 20.56 6.94
CA ASN A 269 7.10 19.31 7.69
C ASN A 269 5.96 19.24 8.71
N ILE A 270 4.84 18.63 8.31
CA ILE A 270 3.75 18.33 9.23
C ILE A 270 4.28 17.22 10.14
N LYS A 271 4.75 17.61 11.32
CA LYS A 271 4.87 16.65 12.42
C LYS A 271 3.45 16.17 12.68
N MET A 272 3.18 14.90 12.44
CA MET A 272 1.92 14.28 12.81
C MET A 272 1.84 14.30 14.34
N GLU A 273 1.20 15.31 14.87
CA GLU A 273 0.81 15.33 16.27
C GLU A 273 -0.32 14.30 16.47
N PRO A 274 -0.36 13.62 17.62
CA PRO A 274 -1.46 12.71 17.90
C PRO A 274 -2.77 13.49 17.79
N MET A 275 -3.68 12.98 16.94
CA MET A 275 -4.95 13.65 16.62
C MET A 275 -5.80 13.91 17.87
N TYR A 276 -5.54 13.17 18.97
CA TYR A 276 -6.19 13.28 20.25
C TYR A 276 -5.19 13.01 21.38
N ALA A 277 -5.24 13.83 22.42
CA ALA A 277 -4.51 13.67 23.65
C ALA A 277 -5.48 13.51 24.82
N LEU A 278 -5.07 12.75 25.83
CA LEU A 278 -5.78 12.65 27.10
C LEU A 278 -5.25 13.71 28.06
N THR A 279 -6.12 14.43 28.75
CA THR A 279 -5.72 15.47 29.70
C THR A 279 -6.72 15.63 30.84
N TYR A 280 -6.22 16.05 32.01
CA TYR A 280 -7.04 16.53 33.13
C TYR A 280 -7.33 18.05 33.09
N TYR A 281 -6.70 18.74 32.13
CA TYR A 281 -6.68 20.18 32.08
C TYR A 281 -7.43 20.73 30.87
N GLU A 282 -8.37 21.63 31.09
CA GLU A 282 -9.02 22.39 30.04
C GLU A 282 -8.21 23.68 29.77
N LYS A 283 -7.85 23.91 28.54
CA LYS A 283 -7.30 25.20 28.17
C LYS A 283 -8.44 26.22 28.17
N MET A 284 -8.38 27.21 29.06
CA MET A 284 -9.28 28.34 28.98
C MET A 284 -9.07 29.10 27.69
N SER A 285 -9.99 28.96 26.74
CA SER A 285 -10.07 29.78 25.53
C SER A 285 -11.49 30.28 25.39
N ASP A 286 -11.65 31.49 24.87
CA ASP A 286 -12.93 32.17 24.70
C ASP A 286 -13.92 31.45 23.76
N VAL A 287 -13.50 30.36 23.13
CA VAL A 287 -14.33 29.52 22.29
C VAL A 287 -14.53 28.17 22.95
N LYS A 288 -15.75 27.84 23.33
CA LYS A 288 -16.13 26.49 23.79
C LYS A 288 -15.80 25.49 22.67
N ARG A 289 -14.81 24.66 22.89
CA ARG A 289 -14.43 23.61 21.96
C ARG A 289 -15.19 22.33 22.26
N ALA A 290 -15.56 21.61 21.19
CA ALA A 290 -16.20 20.33 21.32
C ALA A 290 -15.22 19.36 22.01
N VAL A 291 -15.61 18.92 23.21
CA VAL A 291 -14.95 17.80 23.90
C VAL A 291 -15.34 16.54 23.13
N HIS A 292 -14.36 15.80 22.65
CA HIS A 292 -14.64 14.56 21.94
C HIS A 292 -15.15 13.51 22.92
N TYR A 293 -16.33 12.95 22.62
CA TYR A 293 -16.93 11.89 23.42
C TYR A 293 -16.31 10.54 23.09
N TYR A 294 -15.83 9.85 24.10
CA TYR A 294 -15.41 8.45 24.00
C TYR A 294 -16.00 7.66 25.18
N LYS A 295 -16.82 6.66 24.87
CA LYS A 295 -17.62 5.93 25.84
C LYS A 295 -16.80 5.41 27.04
N TYR A 296 -15.65 4.81 26.77
CA TYR A 296 -14.81 4.23 27.84
C TYR A 296 -14.21 5.28 28.78
N ILE A 297 -13.88 6.47 28.27
CA ILE A 297 -13.40 7.59 29.12
C ILE A 297 -14.56 8.13 29.99
N ASP A 298 -15.76 8.23 29.41
CA ASP A 298 -16.93 8.66 30.19
C ASP A 298 -17.32 7.65 31.27
N ASP A 299 -17.28 6.36 30.95
CA ASP A 299 -17.50 5.28 31.94
C ASP A 299 -16.43 5.31 33.06
N LEU A 300 -15.17 5.56 32.74
CA LEU A 300 -14.07 5.70 33.67
C LEU A 300 -14.28 6.92 34.60
N ASN A 301 -14.70 8.06 34.01
CA ASN A 301 -15.01 9.27 34.75
C ASN A 301 -16.22 9.06 35.70
N ARG A 302 -17.27 8.35 35.29
CA ARG A 302 -18.44 8.01 36.10
C ARG A 302 -18.11 7.06 37.23
N ALA A 303 -17.17 6.16 37.01
CA ALA A 303 -16.72 5.21 38.03
C ALA A 303 -15.94 5.87 39.16
N GLY A 304 -15.56 7.15 39.05
CA GLY A 304 -14.87 7.90 40.09
C GLY A 304 -13.50 7.33 40.47
N VAL A 305 -12.86 6.64 39.53
CA VAL A 305 -11.58 5.95 39.75
C VAL A 305 -10.40 6.92 39.74
N LEU A 306 -10.55 8.04 39.02
CA LEU A 306 -9.51 9.02 38.79
C LEU A 306 -9.69 10.23 39.73
N PRO A 307 -8.61 10.89 40.15
CA PRO A 307 -8.66 12.05 41.05
C PRO A 307 -9.32 13.28 40.41
N LYS A 308 -9.30 13.35 39.09
CA LYS A 308 -9.93 14.42 38.31
C LYS A 308 -10.59 13.82 37.06
N ARG A 309 -11.51 14.58 36.47
CA ARG A 309 -12.17 14.19 35.24
C ARG A 309 -11.17 14.22 34.07
N LEU A 310 -11.13 13.13 33.29
CA LEU A 310 -10.27 12.98 32.10
C LEU A 310 -11.03 13.44 30.87
N TYR A 311 -10.38 14.22 30.01
CA TYR A 311 -10.91 14.75 28.76
C TYR A 311 -10.07 14.27 27.58
N ILE A 312 -10.71 14.18 26.42
CA ILE A 312 -10.04 13.98 25.14
C ILE A 312 -9.99 15.33 24.44
N THR A 313 -8.80 15.75 24.07
CA THR A 313 -8.56 17.01 23.36
C THR A 313 -7.74 16.77 22.11
N ASN A 314 -7.93 17.58 21.08
CA ASN A 314 -7.11 17.61 19.88
C ASN A 314 -6.07 18.73 19.91
N MET A 315 -5.80 19.28 21.09
CA MET A 315 -4.83 20.35 21.27
C MET A 315 -3.91 20.05 22.44
N GLU A 316 -2.64 20.37 22.24
CA GLU A 316 -1.70 20.40 23.34
C GLU A 316 -2.15 21.44 24.38
N SER A 317 -2.26 20.99 25.62
CA SER A 317 -2.43 21.85 26.78
C SER A 317 -1.12 21.79 27.57
N PRO A 318 -0.17 22.70 27.31
CA PRO A 318 1.09 22.69 28.03
C PRO A 318 0.82 22.83 29.53
N LEU A 319 1.42 21.94 30.30
CA LEU A 319 1.31 21.97 31.74
C LEU A 319 2.15 23.11 32.33
N THR A 320 1.67 23.70 33.41
CA THR A 320 2.49 24.62 34.21
C THR A 320 3.50 23.81 35.02
N GLU A 321 4.59 24.43 35.42
CA GLU A 321 5.60 23.78 36.28
C GLU A 321 4.98 23.20 37.59
N GLU A 322 3.97 23.85 38.17
CA GLU A 322 3.28 23.35 39.32
C GLU A 322 2.46 22.09 39.01
N GLN A 323 1.83 22.03 37.85
CA GLN A 323 1.09 20.85 37.43
C GLN A 323 2.03 19.67 37.13
N VAL A 324 3.18 19.92 36.55
CA VAL A 324 4.22 18.89 36.33
C VAL A 324 4.72 18.36 37.68
N LYS A 325 5.05 19.22 38.63
CA LYS A 325 5.46 18.82 39.98
C LYS A 325 4.39 18.01 40.69
N PHE A 326 3.11 18.36 40.49
CA PHE A 326 1.99 17.62 41.05
C PHE A 326 1.92 16.18 40.50
N HIS A 327 2.07 15.99 39.21
CA HIS A 327 2.08 14.64 38.60
C HIS A 327 3.26 13.81 39.10
N PHE A 328 4.45 14.38 39.20
CA PHE A 328 5.61 13.66 39.78
C PHE A 328 5.37 13.21 41.22
N ALA A 329 4.76 14.05 42.07
CA ALA A 329 4.40 13.67 43.43
C ALA A 329 3.35 12.54 43.48
N LEU A 330 2.39 12.53 42.54
CA LEU A 330 1.43 11.44 42.40
C LEU A 330 2.07 10.14 41.93
N ILE A 331 3.06 10.19 41.05
CA ILE A 331 3.82 9.02 40.59
C ILE A 331 4.50 8.33 41.77
N ASP A 332 5.12 9.09 42.66
CA ASP A 332 5.76 8.54 43.88
C ASP A 332 4.74 7.93 44.81
N THR A 333 3.60 8.61 45.01
CA THR A 333 2.50 8.11 45.85
C THR A 333 1.92 6.80 45.31
N HIS A 334 1.65 6.75 44.00
CA HIS A 334 1.13 5.55 43.34
C HIS A 334 2.17 4.43 43.28
N THR A 335 3.45 4.76 43.21
CA THR A 335 4.53 3.77 43.25
C THR A 335 4.56 3.08 44.61
N SER A 336 4.46 3.83 45.70
CA SER A 336 4.39 3.28 47.06
C SER A 336 3.15 2.40 47.23
N ALA A 337 1.98 2.85 46.80
CA ALA A 337 0.74 2.07 46.86
C ALA A 337 0.77 0.78 46.04
N ILE A 338 1.49 0.76 44.87
CA ILE A 338 1.67 -0.46 44.07
C ILE A 338 2.59 -1.47 44.78
N VAL A 339 3.57 -1.01 45.57
CA VAL A 339 4.40 -1.90 46.38
C VAL A 339 3.57 -2.58 47.46
N GLU A 340 2.62 -1.87 48.08
CA GLU A 340 1.71 -2.43 49.10
C GLU A 340 0.67 -3.37 48.48
N ASN A 341 0.12 -3.02 47.30
CA ASN A 341 -0.85 -3.86 46.59
C ASN A 341 -0.49 -4.03 45.08
N PRO A 342 0.37 -4.99 44.75
CA PRO A 342 0.85 -5.17 43.36
C PRO A 342 -0.23 -5.58 42.34
N LYS A 343 -1.40 -6.03 42.80
CA LYS A 343 -2.49 -6.47 41.90
C LYS A 343 -3.51 -5.39 41.61
N ASP A 344 -3.40 -4.22 42.22
CA ASP A 344 -4.32 -3.11 41.98
C ASP A 344 -4.08 -2.48 40.58
N ALA A 345 -4.93 -2.85 39.66
CA ALA A 345 -4.89 -2.35 38.28
C ALA A 345 -5.21 -0.84 38.19
N ARG A 346 -6.00 -0.32 39.15
CA ARG A 346 -6.40 1.10 39.15
C ARG A 346 -5.21 2.00 39.49
N THR A 347 -4.47 1.67 40.54
CA THR A 347 -3.28 2.43 40.95
C THR A 347 -2.19 2.37 39.88
N ARG A 348 -2.03 1.20 39.19
CA ARG A 348 -1.12 1.07 38.05
C ARG A 348 -1.53 1.96 36.88
N PHE A 349 -2.81 1.99 36.53
CA PHE A 349 -3.32 2.85 35.47
C PHE A 349 -3.15 4.33 35.81
N SER A 350 -3.48 4.75 37.05
CA SER A 350 -3.30 6.13 37.50
C SER A 350 -1.83 6.57 37.42
N ARG A 351 -0.89 5.72 37.87
CA ARG A 351 0.54 6.00 37.74
C ARG A 351 0.98 6.14 36.28
N ALA A 352 0.51 5.27 35.39
CA ALA A 352 0.84 5.34 33.94
C ALA A 352 0.30 6.64 33.32
N LEU A 353 -0.89 7.07 33.73
CA LEU A 353 -1.49 8.31 33.28
C LEU A 353 -0.72 9.54 33.77
N ASP A 354 -0.26 9.53 35.03
CA ASP A 354 0.56 10.62 35.58
C ASP A 354 1.92 10.71 34.87
N PHE A 355 2.54 9.59 34.51
CA PHE A 355 3.74 9.58 33.64
C PHE A 355 3.47 10.19 32.27
N TYR A 356 2.35 9.83 31.66
CA TYR A 356 1.97 10.36 30.35
C TYR A 356 1.69 11.87 30.39
N LEU A 357 1.05 12.36 31.46
CA LEU A 357 0.70 13.77 31.60
C LEU A 357 1.88 14.62 32.11
N GLY A 358 2.89 14.02 32.73
CA GLY A 358 4.08 14.73 33.24
C GLY A 358 5.21 14.89 32.23
N GLN A 359 5.10 14.30 31.05
CA GLN A 359 6.05 14.45 29.94
C GLN A 359 5.77 15.71 29.13
#